data_92217a81e4a68e3949102c730887c9ac
#
_entry.id   92217a81e4a68e3949102c730887c9ac
#
_cell.length_a   1.000
_cell.length_b   1.000
_cell.length_c   1.000
_cell.angle_alpha   90.00
_cell.angle_beta   90.00
_cell.angle_gamma   90.00
#
_symmetry.space_group_name_H-M   'P 1'
#
loop_
_entity.id
_entity.type
_entity.pdbx_description
1 polymer ?
#
loop_
_entity_poly.entity_id
_entity_poly.type
_entity_poly.pdbx_seq_one_letter_code
_entity_poly.pdbx_strand_id
1 'polypeptide(L)'
;MYTSNEVAHAQQYEGANVSSESDIESHAILATAREAGEQAGLRYSGDVTPQEAWQLFSRQVALLIDVRTLEERKNVGYVPETPHVAWATGNPMERNPRFIRELESKADKLDVILLLCRSGKRSVAAAEAANKVGFKNVFNVVEGFEGEVVNDQGVTSGGWQSYNLPWVRD
;
A
#
# COMPACT_ATOMS: atom_id res chain seq x y z
N MET A 1 -28.32 28.69 -34.80
CA MET A 1 -26.92 29.20 -34.56
C MET A 1 -26.46 28.67 -33.23
N TYR A 2 -25.54 27.74 -33.24
CA TYR A 2 -24.88 27.27 -32.02
C TYR A 2 -23.84 28.31 -31.62
N THR A 3 -23.91 28.78 -30.39
CA THR A 3 -22.95 29.75 -29.86
C THR A 3 -21.65 29.07 -29.48
N SER A 4 -20.54 29.80 -29.63
CA SER A 4 -19.18 29.31 -29.36
C SER A 4 -18.95 28.69 -27.98
N ASN A 5 -19.91 28.86 -27.07
CA ASN A 5 -19.86 28.30 -25.70
C ASN A 5 -20.27 26.81 -25.61
N GLU A 6 -21.10 26.33 -26.53
CA GLU A 6 -21.55 24.93 -26.52
C GLU A 6 -20.50 23.97 -27.03
N VAL A 7 -19.67 24.42 -27.98
CA VAL A 7 -18.57 23.61 -28.54
C VAL A 7 -17.44 23.43 -27.53
N ALA A 8 -17.17 24.46 -26.72
CA ALA A 8 -16.13 24.39 -25.68
C ALA A 8 -16.51 23.43 -24.52
N HIS A 9 -17.81 23.31 -24.23
CA HIS A 9 -18.29 22.42 -23.18
C HIS A 9 -18.23 20.94 -23.60
N ALA A 10 -18.48 20.64 -24.86
CA ALA A 10 -18.39 19.27 -25.39
C ALA A 10 -16.94 18.76 -25.42
N GLN A 11 -15.97 19.62 -25.70
CA GLN A 11 -14.55 19.25 -25.72
C GLN A 11 -13.98 18.96 -24.31
N GLN A 12 -14.52 19.59 -23.27
CA GLN A 12 -14.12 19.28 -21.87
C GLN A 12 -14.63 17.94 -21.38
N TYR A 13 -15.74 17.46 -21.90
CA TYR A 13 -16.31 16.15 -21.50
C TYR A 13 -15.63 14.96 -22.20
N GLU A 14 -15.11 15.12 -23.40
CA GLU A 14 -14.43 14.05 -24.13
C GLU A 14 -13.06 13.72 -23.53
N GLY A 15 -12.34 14.71 -22.96
CA GLY A 15 -11.05 14.50 -22.30
C GLY A 15 -11.12 13.83 -20.92
N ALA A 16 -12.28 13.87 -20.25
CA ALA A 16 -12.48 13.31 -18.90
C ALA A 16 -12.79 11.81 -18.90
N ASN A 17 -13.12 11.21 -20.04
CA ASN A 17 -13.56 9.81 -20.16
C ASN A 17 -12.50 8.85 -20.71
N VAL A 18 -11.31 9.32 -21.05
CA VAL A 18 -10.24 8.46 -21.57
C VAL A 18 -9.30 8.08 -20.44
N SER A 19 -9.41 6.83 -19.97
CA SER A 19 -8.45 6.26 -19.03
C SER A 19 -7.09 6.11 -19.70
N SER A 20 -6.02 6.62 -19.05
CA SER A 20 -4.65 6.42 -19.53
C SER A 20 -4.24 4.95 -19.40
N GLU A 21 -3.20 4.53 -20.14
CA GLU A 21 -2.60 3.19 -19.99
C GLU A 21 -2.17 2.93 -18.55
N SER A 22 -1.64 3.95 -17.87
CA SER A 22 -1.26 3.92 -16.47
C SER A 22 -2.43 3.61 -15.55
N ASP A 23 -3.61 4.19 -15.79
CA ASP A 23 -4.82 3.92 -15.02
C ASP A 23 -5.33 2.49 -15.26
N ILE A 24 -5.27 2.02 -16.50
CA ILE A 24 -5.66 0.65 -16.87
C ILE A 24 -4.75 -0.35 -16.16
N GLU A 25 -3.43 -0.14 -16.17
CA GLU A 25 -2.47 -1.01 -15.47
C GLU A 25 -2.72 -1.03 -13.97
N SER A 26 -2.95 0.13 -13.36
CA SER A 26 -3.23 0.25 -11.93
C SER A 26 -4.50 -0.50 -11.54
N HIS A 27 -5.56 -0.37 -12.34
CA HIS A 27 -6.79 -1.13 -12.13
C HIS A 27 -6.57 -2.63 -12.27
N ALA A 28 -5.77 -3.06 -13.25
CA ALA A 28 -5.45 -4.47 -13.47
C ALA A 28 -4.68 -5.07 -12.29
N ILE A 29 -3.71 -4.35 -11.75
CA ILE A 29 -2.95 -4.78 -10.56
C ILE A 29 -3.91 -5.02 -9.39
N LEU A 30 -4.77 -4.06 -9.08
CA LEU A 30 -5.72 -4.14 -7.97
C LEU A 30 -6.75 -5.26 -8.17
N ALA A 31 -7.29 -5.38 -9.38
CA ALA A 31 -8.27 -6.42 -9.72
C ALA A 31 -7.67 -7.82 -9.60
N THR A 32 -6.46 -8.02 -10.11
CA THR A 32 -5.74 -9.30 -10.02
C THR A 32 -5.43 -9.67 -8.58
N ALA A 33 -4.93 -8.70 -7.78
CA ALA A 33 -4.64 -8.92 -6.37
C ALA A 33 -5.91 -9.27 -5.57
N ARG A 34 -7.01 -8.59 -5.85
CA ARG A 34 -8.30 -8.82 -5.20
C ARG A 34 -8.88 -10.19 -5.52
N GLU A 35 -8.83 -10.58 -6.80
CA GLU A 35 -9.30 -11.89 -7.24
C GLU A 35 -8.49 -13.02 -6.59
N ALA A 36 -7.16 -12.91 -6.60
CA ALA A 36 -6.30 -13.89 -5.94
C ALA A 36 -6.55 -13.96 -4.43
N GLY A 37 -6.81 -12.80 -3.80
CA GLY A 37 -7.16 -12.72 -2.39
C GLY A 37 -8.46 -13.45 -2.05
N GLU A 38 -9.49 -13.27 -2.87
CA GLU A 38 -10.77 -13.96 -2.73
C GLU A 38 -10.61 -15.47 -2.88
N GLN A 39 -9.88 -15.92 -3.90
CA GLN A 39 -9.61 -17.34 -4.14
C GLN A 39 -8.82 -17.98 -3.00
N ALA A 40 -7.90 -17.24 -2.38
CA ALA A 40 -7.11 -17.70 -1.25
C ALA A 40 -7.84 -17.59 0.08
N GLY A 41 -9.03 -17.00 0.13
CA GLY A 41 -9.79 -16.77 1.35
C GLY A 41 -9.13 -15.77 2.31
N LEU A 42 -8.41 -14.79 1.80
CA LEU A 42 -7.78 -13.77 2.62
C LEU A 42 -8.80 -12.90 3.35
N ARG A 43 -8.47 -12.49 4.56
CA ARG A 43 -9.29 -11.58 5.40
C ARG A 43 -8.94 -10.11 5.18
N TYR A 44 -8.37 -9.79 4.03
CA TYR A 44 -8.06 -8.46 3.54
C TYR A 44 -8.10 -8.52 2.02
N SER A 45 -7.94 -7.37 1.34
CA SER A 45 -8.25 -7.28 -0.09
C SER A 45 -7.34 -8.11 -0.99
N GLY A 46 -6.06 -8.22 -0.66
CA GLY A 46 -5.11 -8.99 -1.45
C GLY A 46 -3.66 -8.59 -1.22
N ASP A 47 -2.76 -9.24 -1.94
CA ASP A 47 -1.33 -9.00 -1.88
C ASP A 47 -0.83 -8.31 -3.14
N VAL A 48 0.11 -7.38 -2.98
CA VAL A 48 0.85 -6.76 -4.08
C VAL A 48 2.34 -6.90 -3.85
N THR A 49 3.12 -6.94 -4.92
CA THR A 49 4.59 -6.94 -4.83
C THR A 49 5.11 -5.54 -4.50
N PRO A 50 6.37 -5.40 -4.05
CA PRO A 50 6.96 -4.08 -3.86
C PRO A 50 6.94 -3.22 -5.13
N GLN A 51 7.21 -3.81 -6.29
CA GLN A 51 7.18 -3.10 -7.57
C GLN A 51 5.77 -2.60 -7.92
N GLU A 52 4.76 -3.44 -7.72
CA GLU A 52 3.36 -3.06 -7.90
C GLU A 52 2.95 -1.96 -6.92
N ALA A 53 3.36 -2.09 -5.66
CA ALA A 53 3.09 -1.08 -4.64
C ALA A 53 3.70 0.27 -5.02
N TRP A 54 4.92 0.30 -5.52
CA TRP A 54 5.55 1.52 -6.00
C TRP A 54 4.79 2.13 -7.18
N GLN A 55 4.35 1.31 -8.14
CA GLN A 55 3.52 1.79 -9.25
C GLN A 55 2.26 2.48 -8.77
N LEU A 56 1.52 1.83 -7.87
CA LEU A 56 0.26 2.36 -7.33
C LEU A 56 0.47 3.63 -6.50
N PHE A 57 1.51 3.63 -5.68
CA PHE A 57 1.83 4.77 -4.81
C PHE A 57 2.35 5.97 -5.60
N SER A 58 3.32 5.76 -6.51
CA SER A 58 3.91 6.84 -7.30
C SER A 58 2.91 7.48 -8.27
N ARG A 59 1.91 6.74 -8.69
CA ARG A 59 0.81 7.23 -9.53
C ARG A 59 -0.35 7.83 -8.73
N GLN A 60 -0.21 7.91 -7.41
CA GLN A 60 -1.25 8.44 -6.51
C GLN A 60 -2.59 7.68 -6.56
N VAL A 61 -2.57 6.42 -6.95
CA VAL A 61 -3.73 5.53 -6.93
C VAL A 61 -3.97 4.97 -5.53
N ALA A 62 -2.90 4.80 -4.75
CA ALA A 62 -2.95 4.22 -3.41
C ALA A 62 -2.06 5.00 -2.44
N LEU A 63 -2.41 4.94 -1.16
CA LEU A 63 -1.56 5.37 -0.07
C LEU A 63 -0.65 4.20 0.33
N LEU A 64 0.62 4.46 0.57
CA LEU A 64 1.55 3.49 1.12
C LEU A 64 1.78 3.86 2.58
N ILE A 65 1.42 2.96 3.50
CA ILE A 65 1.50 3.20 4.95
C ILE A 65 2.51 2.24 5.55
N ASP A 66 3.50 2.79 6.22
CA ASP A 66 4.53 2.03 6.91
C ASP A 66 4.02 1.64 8.30
N VAL A 67 3.92 0.33 8.55
CA VAL A 67 3.43 -0.20 9.83
C VAL A 67 4.56 -0.75 10.70
N ARG A 68 5.82 -0.47 10.33
CA ARG A 68 7.01 -0.83 11.14
C ARG A 68 7.10 0.05 12.38
N THR A 69 8.09 -0.25 13.23
CA THR A 69 8.41 0.63 14.37
C THR A 69 9.13 1.89 13.90
N LEU A 70 9.09 2.93 14.72
CA LEU A 70 9.83 4.17 14.46
C LEU A 70 11.33 3.92 14.41
N GLU A 71 11.83 3.02 15.24
CA GLU A 71 13.24 2.64 15.30
C GLU A 71 13.70 1.99 13.99
N GLU A 72 12.88 1.12 13.41
CA GLU A 72 13.16 0.52 12.10
C GLU A 72 13.27 1.59 11.01
N ARG A 73 12.35 2.55 11.00
CA ARG A 73 12.40 3.65 10.03
C ARG A 73 13.69 4.45 10.14
N LYS A 74 14.11 4.76 11.36
CA LYS A 74 15.33 5.55 11.60
C LYS A 74 16.61 4.76 11.30
N ASN A 75 16.66 3.51 11.72
CA ASN A 75 17.89 2.73 11.66
C ASN A 75 18.09 2.03 10.32
N VAL A 76 17.02 1.61 9.67
CA VAL A 76 17.07 0.84 8.42
C VAL A 76 16.79 1.72 7.21
N GLY A 77 15.90 2.69 7.35
CA GLY A 77 15.46 3.55 6.26
C GLY A 77 13.95 3.46 6.04
N TYR A 78 13.44 4.25 5.11
CA TYR A 78 12.02 4.34 4.84
C TYR A 78 11.75 4.83 3.42
N VAL A 79 10.52 4.63 2.94
CA VAL A 79 10.08 5.19 1.66
C VAL A 79 9.62 6.63 1.89
N PRO A 80 10.15 7.63 1.16
CA PRO A 80 9.73 9.03 1.33
C PRO A 80 8.23 9.22 1.17
N GLU A 81 7.67 10.19 1.89
CA GLU A 81 6.26 10.60 1.82
C GLU A 81 5.26 9.54 2.28
N THR A 82 5.71 8.52 3.00
CA THR A 82 4.82 7.50 3.55
C THR A 82 4.40 7.84 4.98
N PRO A 83 3.08 7.85 5.27
CA PRO A 83 2.60 7.93 6.65
C PRO A 83 3.10 6.75 7.47
N HIS A 84 3.35 7.00 8.75
CA HIS A 84 3.78 5.97 9.68
C HIS A 84 2.69 5.68 10.71
N VAL A 85 2.23 4.42 10.75
CA VAL A 85 1.26 3.94 11.75
C VAL A 85 1.76 2.58 12.23
N ALA A 86 2.45 2.54 13.36
CA ALA A 86 3.05 1.30 13.88
C ALA A 86 1.99 0.26 14.25
N TRP A 87 2.14 -0.96 13.72
CA TRP A 87 1.31 -2.09 14.13
C TRP A 87 1.66 -2.57 15.54
N ALA A 88 2.95 -2.60 15.85
CA ALA A 88 3.47 -3.02 17.14
C ALA A 88 4.65 -2.13 17.53
N THR A 89 4.89 -1.98 18.83
CA THR A 89 5.94 -1.13 19.38
C THR A 89 6.63 -1.81 20.55
N GLY A 90 7.81 -1.32 20.92
CA GLY A 90 8.54 -1.75 22.10
C GLY A 90 9.47 -2.93 21.89
N ASN A 91 10.11 -3.33 22.99
CA ASN A 91 11.02 -4.48 23.06
C ASN A 91 10.80 -5.23 24.39
N PRO A 92 10.11 -6.38 24.39
CA PRO A 92 9.57 -7.08 23.23
C PRO A 92 8.44 -6.29 22.54
N MET A 93 8.26 -6.57 21.25
CA MET A 93 7.26 -5.90 20.44
C MET A 93 5.85 -6.31 20.87
N GLU A 94 5.02 -5.32 21.20
CA GLU A 94 3.62 -5.54 21.57
C GLU A 94 2.72 -4.78 20.59
N ARG A 95 1.54 -5.33 20.32
CA ARG A 95 0.56 -4.72 19.43
C ARG A 95 0.21 -3.30 19.92
N ASN A 96 0.22 -2.33 19.01
CA ASN A 96 -0.20 -0.96 19.28
C ASN A 96 -1.74 -0.90 19.42
N PRO A 97 -2.29 -0.67 20.62
CA PRO A 97 -3.74 -0.66 20.82
C PRO A 97 -4.44 0.51 20.10
N ARG A 98 -3.69 1.50 19.66
CA ARG A 98 -4.21 2.67 18.94
C ARG A 98 -4.06 2.56 17.42
N PHE A 99 -3.63 1.40 16.91
CA PHE A 99 -3.37 1.21 15.48
C PHE A 99 -4.55 1.64 14.60
N ILE A 100 -5.74 1.15 14.89
CA ILE A 100 -6.94 1.49 14.10
C ILE A 100 -7.25 2.98 14.16
N ARG A 101 -7.20 3.59 15.36
CA ARG A 101 -7.44 5.02 15.52
C ARG A 101 -6.43 5.86 14.73
N GLU A 102 -5.17 5.49 14.79
CA GLU A 102 -4.11 6.17 14.05
C GLU A 102 -4.27 6.00 12.54
N LEU A 103 -4.64 4.79 12.10
CA LEU A 103 -4.91 4.51 10.69
C LEU A 103 -6.08 5.36 10.17
N GLU A 104 -7.16 5.43 10.95
CA GLU A 104 -8.34 6.23 10.60
C GLU A 104 -8.03 7.73 10.51
N SER A 105 -6.98 8.21 11.19
CA SER A 105 -6.50 9.59 11.07
C SER A 105 -5.71 9.85 9.78
N LYS A 106 -5.25 8.80 9.10
CA LYS A 106 -4.41 8.88 7.90
C LYS A 106 -5.12 8.50 6.60
N ALA A 107 -6.21 7.74 6.69
CA ALA A 107 -6.89 7.22 5.50
C ALA A 107 -8.39 7.06 5.75
N ASP A 108 -9.16 7.23 4.69
CA ASP A 108 -10.60 6.97 4.69
C ASP A 108 -10.86 5.49 4.35
N LYS A 109 -12.02 4.99 4.77
CA LYS A 109 -12.41 3.57 4.59
C LYS A 109 -12.45 3.12 3.12
N LEU A 110 -12.65 4.04 2.19
CA LEU A 110 -12.70 3.74 0.75
C LEU A 110 -11.38 3.98 0.03
N ASP A 111 -10.39 4.56 0.70
CA ASP A 111 -9.07 4.73 0.11
C ASP A 111 -8.43 3.38 -0.16
N VAL A 112 -7.66 3.30 -1.23
CA VAL A 112 -6.78 2.15 -1.49
C VAL A 112 -5.53 2.34 -0.64
N ILE A 113 -5.30 1.44 0.30
CA ILE A 113 -4.14 1.48 1.19
C ILE A 113 -3.28 0.23 1.04
N LEU A 114 -1.99 0.44 1.01
CA LEU A 114 -0.97 -0.60 0.92
C LEU A 114 -0.16 -0.56 2.21
N LEU A 115 -0.09 -1.66 2.92
CA LEU A 115 0.59 -1.74 4.21
C LEU A 115 1.96 -2.41 4.05
N LEU A 116 2.99 -1.71 4.49
CA LEU A 116 4.39 -2.13 4.38
C LEU A 116 4.98 -2.38 5.75
N CYS A 117 5.49 -3.59 5.98
CA CYS A 117 6.29 -3.89 7.17
C CYS A 117 7.69 -4.38 6.76
N ARG A 118 8.41 -5.04 7.66
CA ARG A 118 9.76 -5.52 7.40
C ARG A 118 9.81 -6.66 6.37
N SER A 119 8.98 -7.68 6.56
CA SER A 119 9.00 -8.94 5.78
C SER A 119 7.64 -9.37 5.22
N GLY A 120 6.59 -8.59 5.45
CA GLY A 120 5.24 -8.90 4.99
C GLY A 120 4.34 -9.61 6.02
N LYS A 121 4.81 -9.90 7.22
CA LYS A 121 4.03 -10.63 8.25
C LYS A 121 3.18 -9.74 9.14
N ARG A 122 3.76 -8.68 9.71
CA ARG A 122 3.02 -7.72 10.53
C ARG A 122 1.96 -6.98 9.72
N SER A 123 2.26 -6.68 8.47
CA SER A 123 1.33 -6.01 7.56
C SER A 123 0.13 -6.87 7.21
N VAL A 124 0.25 -8.20 7.17
CA VAL A 124 -0.91 -9.10 7.03
C VAL A 124 -1.85 -8.94 8.23
N ALA A 125 -1.33 -9.02 9.45
CA ALA A 125 -2.12 -8.86 10.65
C ALA A 125 -2.78 -7.47 10.71
N ALA A 126 -2.03 -6.44 10.33
CA ALA A 126 -2.53 -5.07 10.25
C ALA A 126 -3.65 -4.93 9.20
N ALA A 127 -3.49 -5.54 8.04
CA ALA A 127 -4.47 -5.53 6.96
C ALA A 127 -5.77 -6.24 7.38
N GLU A 128 -5.66 -7.37 8.04
CA GLU A 128 -6.83 -8.11 8.57
C GLU A 128 -7.59 -7.26 9.60
N ALA A 129 -6.88 -6.61 10.51
CA ALA A 129 -7.48 -5.73 11.50
C ALA A 129 -8.19 -4.52 10.85
N ALA A 130 -7.57 -3.91 9.84
CA ALA A 130 -8.14 -2.81 9.08
C ALA A 130 -9.40 -3.23 8.32
N ASN A 131 -9.35 -4.37 7.64
CA ASN A 131 -10.50 -4.91 6.91
C ASN A 131 -11.69 -5.17 7.84
N LYS A 132 -11.41 -5.69 9.02
CA LYS A 132 -12.44 -6.00 10.03
C LYS A 132 -13.24 -4.77 10.48
N VAL A 133 -12.61 -3.60 10.48
CA VAL A 133 -13.27 -2.33 10.87
C VAL A 133 -13.79 -1.52 9.67
N GLY A 134 -13.79 -2.10 8.47
CA GLY A 134 -14.46 -1.54 7.31
C GLY A 134 -13.58 -0.87 6.26
N PHE A 135 -12.26 -0.99 6.35
CA PHE A 135 -11.40 -0.58 5.24
C PHE A 135 -11.61 -1.56 4.08
N LYS A 136 -12.14 -1.05 2.96
CA LYS A 136 -12.59 -1.88 1.84
C LYS A 136 -11.48 -2.26 0.86
N ASN A 137 -10.39 -1.51 0.83
CA ASN A 137 -9.36 -1.62 -0.19
C ASN A 137 -7.99 -1.64 0.50
N VAL A 138 -7.75 -2.65 1.35
CA VAL A 138 -6.49 -2.80 2.07
C VAL A 138 -5.69 -3.99 1.56
N PHE A 139 -4.46 -3.72 1.14
CA PHE A 139 -3.55 -4.69 0.52
C PHE A 139 -2.27 -4.80 1.35
N ASN A 140 -1.71 -5.99 1.36
CA ASN A 140 -0.41 -6.26 1.96
C ASN A 140 0.69 -6.14 0.89
N VAL A 141 1.79 -5.48 1.22
CA VAL A 141 2.99 -5.50 0.38
C VAL A 141 3.82 -6.73 0.79
N VAL A 142 3.82 -7.75 -0.06
CA VAL A 142 4.59 -8.98 0.21
C VAL A 142 6.08 -8.67 0.26
N GLU A 143 6.86 -9.52 0.93
CA GLU A 143 8.31 -9.37 1.11
C GLU A 143 8.70 -8.18 1.99
N GLY A 144 7.85 -7.16 2.12
CA GLY A 144 8.09 -5.99 2.94
C GLY A 144 9.26 -5.12 2.49
N PHE A 145 9.82 -4.36 3.42
CA PHE A 145 10.92 -3.43 3.15
C PHE A 145 12.27 -4.14 3.01
N GLU A 146 12.53 -5.15 3.83
CA GLU A 146 13.82 -5.85 3.91
C GLU A 146 13.83 -7.24 3.27
N GLY A 147 12.68 -7.78 2.90
CA GLY A 147 12.56 -9.11 2.30
C GLY A 147 12.10 -10.20 3.29
N GLU A 148 11.76 -11.35 2.74
CA GLU A 148 11.36 -12.51 3.53
C GLU A 148 12.60 -13.26 4.05
N VAL A 149 12.53 -13.71 5.30
CA VAL A 149 13.59 -14.53 5.88
C VAL A 149 13.50 -15.94 5.32
N VAL A 150 14.55 -16.39 4.64
CA VAL A 150 14.57 -17.68 3.94
C VAL A 150 15.37 -18.78 4.63
N ASN A 151 16.09 -18.46 5.69
CA ASN A 151 16.83 -19.46 6.48
C ASN A 151 17.03 -19.06 7.94
N ASP A 152 17.53 -19.98 8.76
CA ASP A 152 17.76 -19.78 10.19
C ASP A 152 18.87 -18.75 10.50
N GLN A 153 19.68 -18.38 9.52
CA GLN A 153 20.76 -17.41 9.67
C GLN A 153 20.30 -15.97 9.40
N GLY A 154 19.00 -15.76 9.11
CA GLY A 154 18.45 -14.45 8.86
C GLY A 154 18.70 -13.91 7.46
N VAL A 155 19.09 -14.77 6.51
CA VAL A 155 19.23 -14.37 5.10
C VAL A 155 17.84 -14.04 4.56
N THR A 156 17.71 -12.91 3.86
CA THR A 156 16.46 -12.44 3.27
C THR A 156 16.47 -12.58 1.75
N SER A 157 15.29 -12.70 1.16
CA SER A 157 15.05 -12.70 -0.28
C SER A 157 13.99 -11.68 -0.62
N GLY A 158 14.26 -10.89 -1.67
CA GLY A 158 13.34 -9.85 -2.14
C GLY A 158 13.31 -8.62 -1.24
N GLY A 159 12.17 -7.97 -1.20
CA GLY A 159 11.95 -6.76 -0.42
C GLY A 159 12.20 -5.47 -1.18
N TRP A 160 11.57 -4.40 -0.70
CA TRP A 160 11.62 -3.07 -1.32
C TRP A 160 13.04 -2.63 -1.67
N GLN A 161 13.98 -2.76 -0.72
CA GLN A 161 15.36 -2.33 -0.90
C GLN A 161 16.11 -3.09 -2.01
N SER A 162 15.76 -4.36 -2.24
CA SER A 162 16.44 -5.22 -3.22
C SER A 162 16.08 -4.91 -4.67
N TYR A 163 14.98 -4.20 -4.90
CA TYR A 163 14.45 -3.93 -6.25
C TYR A 163 14.78 -2.54 -6.78
N ASN A 164 15.72 -1.84 -6.18
CA ASN A 164 16.10 -0.46 -6.56
C ASN A 164 14.93 0.54 -6.54
N LEU A 165 13.95 0.30 -5.68
CA LEU A 165 12.84 1.22 -5.47
C LEU A 165 13.29 2.37 -4.54
N PRO A 166 12.69 3.56 -4.65
CA PRO A 166 13.13 4.71 -3.86
C PRO A 166 12.98 4.49 -2.35
N TRP A 167 14.05 4.74 -1.62
CA TRP A 167 14.06 4.78 -0.16
C TRP A 167 15.21 5.66 0.31
N VAL A 168 15.12 6.18 1.51
CA VAL A 168 16.11 7.04 2.14
C VAL A 168 16.42 6.56 3.55
N ARG A 169 17.55 6.99 4.06
CA ARG A 169 17.95 6.82 5.45
C ARG A 169 18.56 8.14 5.93
N ASP A 170 18.07 8.64 7.06
CA ASP A 170 18.55 9.88 7.65
C ASP A 170 19.93 9.74 8.30
#